data_ed1041fa30c701a9621e63b824c1d502
#
_entry.id   ed1041fa30c701a9621e63b824c1d502
#
_cell.length_a   1.000
_cell.length_b   1.000
_cell.length_c   1.000
_cell.angle_alpha   90.00
_cell.angle_beta   90.00
_cell.angle_gamma   90.00
#
_symmetry.space_group_name_H-M   'P 1'
#
loop_
_entity.id
_entity.type
_entity.pdbx_description
1 polymer ?
#
loop_
_entity_poly.entity_id
_entity_poly.type
_entity_poly.pdbx_seq_one_letter_code
_entity_poly.pdbx_strand_id
1 'polypeptide(L)'
;MKLTLHEIAKVVGAKNDVTAYEDVAINQIEFDSRKITAGDLFLPLKGARDGHDFIQTAFDNGALATFTEKELSADQAHILVDDALEAFQKLAAYYLEKDWC
;
A
#
# COMPACT_ATOMS: atom_id res chain seq x y z
N MET A 1 8.02 8.75 6.24
CA MET A 1 6.63 9.13 5.91
C MET A 1 5.74 8.93 7.13
N LYS A 2 4.93 9.93 7.48
CA LYS A 2 4.12 9.88 8.72
C LYS A 2 2.64 9.69 8.43
N LEU A 3 2.32 8.82 7.50
CA LEU A 3 0.93 8.51 7.15
C LEU A 3 0.55 7.17 7.76
N THR A 4 -0.69 7.08 8.25
CA THR A 4 -1.22 5.82 8.77
C THR A 4 -1.92 5.04 7.65
N LEU A 5 -2.13 3.76 7.89
CA LEU A 5 -2.80 2.89 6.93
C LEU A 5 -4.19 3.41 6.56
N HIS A 6 -4.99 3.83 7.56
CA HIS A 6 -6.34 4.33 7.32
C HIS A 6 -6.33 5.66 6.56
N GLU A 7 -5.38 6.54 6.87
CA GLU A 7 -5.23 7.81 6.15
C GLU A 7 -4.91 7.58 4.68
N ILE A 8 -3.98 6.67 4.40
CA ILE A 8 -3.59 6.33 3.03
C ILE A 8 -4.79 5.78 2.26
N ALA A 9 -5.53 4.84 2.85
CA ALA A 9 -6.70 4.25 2.22
C ALA A 9 -7.75 5.32 1.87
N LYS A 10 -7.95 6.29 2.76
CA LYS A 10 -8.89 7.39 2.53
C LYS A 10 -8.44 8.27 1.36
N VAL A 11 -7.17 8.61 1.31
CA VAL A 11 -6.62 9.49 0.26
C VAL A 11 -6.76 8.86 -1.11
N VAL A 12 -6.47 7.55 -1.24
CA VAL A 12 -6.51 6.87 -2.53
C VAL A 12 -7.89 6.34 -2.90
N GLY A 13 -8.87 6.46 -2.00
CA GLY A 13 -10.22 5.98 -2.27
C GLY A 13 -10.30 4.46 -2.32
N ALA A 14 -9.76 3.79 -1.30
CA ALA A 14 -9.75 2.34 -1.23
C ALA A 14 -11.17 1.76 -1.37
N LYS A 15 -11.29 0.71 -2.16
CA LYS A 15 -12.56 0.04 -2.41
C LYS A 15 -12.95 -0.94 -1.32
N ASN A 16 -11.99 -1.37 -0.50
CA ASN A 16 -12.23 -2.28 0.61
C ASN A 16 -12.28 -1.53 1.92
N ASP A 17 -12.81 -2.20 2.94
CA ASP A 17 -12.86 -1.65 4.29
C ASP A 17 -11.56 -1.97 5.02
N VAL A 18 -10.73 -0.95 5.26
CA VAL A 18 -9.47 -1.12 5.98
C VAL A 18 -9.62 -0.92 7.49
N THR A 19 -10.81 -0.58 7.97
CA THR A 19 -11.02 -0.38 9.42
C THR A 19 -10.89 -1.67 10.23
N ALA A 20 -10.95 -2.83 9.53
CA ALA A 20 -10.67 -4.11 10.16
C ALA A 20 -9.19 -4.28 10.54
N TYR A 21 -8.32 -3.47 9.95
CA TYR A 21 -6.88 -3.52 10.24
C TYR A 21 -6.52 -2.41 11.23
N GLU A 22 -5.47 -2.66 11.99
CA GLU A 22 -4.97 -1.67 12.94
C GLU A 22 -4.46 -0.43 12.19
N ASP A 23 -4.81 0.75 12.70
CA ASP A 23 -4.38 2.01 12.10
C ASP A 23 -3.00 2.38 12.61
N VAL A 24 -1.97 1.94 11.89
CA VAL A 24 -0.58 2.15 12.26
C VAL A 24 0.13 2.98 11.19
N ALA A 25 1.10 3.76 11.62
CA ALA A 25 1.93 4.54 10.70
C ALA A 25 2.80 3.58 9.89
N ILE A 26 2.86 3.82 8.57
CA ILE A 26 3.76 3.04 7.72
C ILE A 26 5.17 3.60 7.80
N ASN A 27 6.14 2.73 7.58
CA ASN A 27 7.55 3.11 7.54
C ASN A 27 7.86 3.85 6.24
N GLN A 28 7.60 3.22 5.12
CA GLN A 28 7.79 3.81 3.79
C GLN A 28 6.99 3.01 2.76
N ILE A 29 6.84 3.57 1.55
CA ILE A 29 6.29 2.85 0.40
C ILE A 29 7.47 2.27 -0.38
N GLU A 30 7.42 0.96 -0.61
CA GLU A 30 8.47 0.25 -1.34
C GLU A 30 7.88 -0.45 -2.57
N PHE A 31 8.53 -0.30 -3.70
CA PHE A 31 8.09 -0.87 -4.97
C PHE A 31 8.67 -2.25 -5.25
N ASP A 32 9.77 -2.59 -4.58
CA ASP A 32 10.45 -3.87 -4.81
C ASP A 32 10.21 -4.79 -3.61
N SER A 33 9.48 -5.89 -3.86
CA SER A 33 9.14 -6.83 -2.80
C SER A 33 10.37 -7.40 -2.09
N ARG A 34 11.49 -7.46 -2.77
CA ARG A 34 12.74 -8.00 -2.19
C ARG A 34 13.42 -7.01 -1.24
N LYS A 35 13.04 -5.73 -1.31
CA LYS A 35 13.60 -4.68 -0.46
C LYS A 35 12.67 -4.28 0.68
N ILE A 36 11.54 -4.95 0.81
CA ILE A 36 10.59 -4.69 1.88
C ILE A 36 11.25 -4.95 3.23
N THR A 37 11.00 -4.06 4.17
CA THR A 37 11.37 -4.23 5.57
C THR A 37 10.13 -4.10 6.44
N ALA A 38 10.25 -4.45 7.72
CA ALA A 38 9.11 -4.44 8.63
C ALA A 38 8.44 -3.06 8.68
N GLY A 39 7.13 -3.04 8.51
CA GLY A 39 6.34 -1.81 8.55
C GLY A 39 6.19 -1.09 7.22
N ASP A 40 6.77 -1.61 6.14
CA ASP A 40 6.65 -1.01 4.82
C ASP A 40 5.29 -1.29 4.18
N LEU A 41 4.85 -0.38 3.33
CA LEU A 41 3.67 -0.56 2.49
C LEU A 41 4.15 -0.88 1.07
N PHE A 42 3.77 -2.06 0.59
CA PHE A 42 4.19 -2.50 -0.74
C PHE A 42 3.28 -1.92 -1.81
N LEU A 43 3.88 -1.38 -2.87
CA LEU A 43 3.16 -0.89 -4.05
C LEU A 43 3.62 -1.69 -5.27
N PRO A 44 2.86 -2.71 -5.71
CA PRO A 44 3.23 -3.46 -6.91
C PRO A 44 3.06 -2.60 -8.14
N LEU A 45 4.13 -2.46 -8.92
CA LEU A 45 4.05 -1.76 -10.20
C LEU A 45 3.60 -2.74 -11.28
N LYS A 46 2.80 -2.23 -12.22
CA LYS A 46 2.41 -3.03 -13.39
C LYS A 46 3.65 -3.31 -14.23
N GLY A 47 3.99 -4.56 -14.34
CA GLY A 47 5.08 -5.02 -15.18
C GLY A 47 4.61 -6.16 -16.06
N ALA A 48 5.54 -6.91 -16.62
CA ALA A 48 5.24 -8.05 -17.47
C ALA A 48 4.67 -9.24 -16.70
N ARG A 49 4.59 -9.17 -15.37
CA ARG A 49 4.13 -10.28 -14.53
C ARG A 49 2.99 -9.86 -13.63
N ASP A 50 2.16 -10.85 -13.27
CA ASP A 50 1.11 -10.67 -12.29
C ASP A 50 1.73 -10.30 -10.93
N GLY A 51 1.30 -9.18 -10.36
CA GLY A 51 1.80 -8.70 -9.07
C GLY A 51 1.50 -9.60 -7.89
N HIS A 52 0.62 -10.60 -8.04
CA HIS A 52 0.26 -11.52 -6.96
C HIS A 52 1.46 -12.25 -6.34
N ASP A 53 2.37 -12.71 -7.18
CA ASP A 53 3.55 -13.42 -6.68
C ASP A 53 4.45 -12.51 -5.84
N PHE A 54 4.50 -11.24 -6.19
CA PHE A 54 5.32 -10.27 -5.47
C PHE A 54 4.68 -9.85 -4.14
N ILE A 55 3.36 -9.87 -4.06
CA ILE A 55 2.64 -9.53 -2.83
C ILE A 55 2.99 -10.51 -1.71
N GLN A 56 2.99 -11.80 -2.01
CA GLN A 56 3.36 -12.81 -1.00
C GLN A 56 4.81 -12.60 -0.54
N THR A 57 5.72 -12.36 -1.48
CA THR A 57 7.12 -12.08 -1.14
C THR A 57 7.24 -10.86 -0.24
N ALA A 58 6.47 -9.81 -0.52
CA ALA A 58 6.49 -8.61 0.31
C ALA A 58 6.05 -8.91 1.74
N PHE A 59 4.97 -9.67 1.93
CA PHE A 59 4.54 -10.06 3.26
C PHE A 59 5.56 -10.95 3.96
N ASP A 60 6.18 -11.86 3.24
CA ASP A 60 7.24 -12.73 3.79
C ASP A 60 8.42 -11.90 4.29
N ASN A 61 8.67 -10.75 3.70
CA ASN A 61 9.75 -9.84 4.09
C ASN A 61 9.33 -8.81 5.15
N GLY A 62 8.09 -8.83 5.58
CA GLY A 62 7.63 -7.99 6.69
C GLY A 62 6.73 -6.82 6.32
N ALA A 63 6.17 -6.80 5.10
CA ALA A 63 5.28 -5.72 4.70
C ALA A 63 4.10 -5.62 5.68
N LEU A 64 3.77 -4.39 6.07
CA LEU A 64 2.62 -4.11 6.90
C LEU A 64 1.33 -4.33 6.12
N ALA A 65 1.31 -3.89 4.87
CA ALA A 65 0.16 -3.98 3.97
C ALA A 65 0.63 -3.84 2.53
N THR A 66 -0.27 -4.01 1.58
CA THR A 66 0.02 -3.82 0.17
C THR A 66 -1.12 -3.08 -0.53
N PHE A 67 -0.79 -2.30 -1.54
CA PHE A 67 -1.79 -1.92 -2.56
C PHE A 67 -2.06 -3.12 -3.45
N THR A 68 -3.28 -3.23 -3.93
CA THR A 68 -3.66 -4.30 -4.85
C THR A 68 -4.79 -3.85 -5.75
N GLU A 69 -4.82 -4.37 -6.96
CA GLU A 69 -5.94 -4.15 -7.89
C GLU A 69 -6.92 -5.31 -7.87
N LYS A 70 -6.65 -6.34 -7.08
CA LYS A 70 -7.51 -7.51 -6.90
C LYS A 70 -7.78 -7.72 -5.42
N GLU A 71 -8.99 -8.18 -5.11
CA GLU A 71 -9.34 -8.49 -3.74
C GLU A 71 -8.50 -9.63 -3.18
N LEU A 72 -7.96 -9.41 -1.98
CA LEU A 72 -7.16 -10.40 -1.27
C LEU A 72 -7.93 -10.92 -0.05
N SER A 73 -7.40 -11.97 0.58
CA SER A 73 -8.01 -12.49 1.80
C SER A 73 -7.85 -11.50 2.97
N ALA A 74 -8.76 -11.58 3.94
CA ALA A 74 -8.80 -10.63 5.05
C ALA A 74 -7.55 -10.67 5.93
N ASP A 75 -6.83 -11.80 5.97
CA ASP A 75 -5.60 -11.92 6.76
C ASP A 75 -4.40 -11.25 6.12
N GLN A 76 -4.53 -10.82 4.86
CA GLN A 76 -3.49 -10.03 4.18
C GLN A 76 -3.97 -8.58 4.13
N ALA A 77 -3.43 -7.73 5.00
CA ALA A 77 -3.80 -6.33 5.06
C ALA A 77 -3.55 -5.67 3.70
N HIS A 78 -4.59 -5.11 3.08
CA HIS A 78 -4.48 -4.58 1.73
C HIS A 78 -5.36 -3.36 1.52
N ILE A 79 -4.97 -2.56 0.54
CA ILE A 79 -5.71 -1.39 0.08
C ILE A 79 -6.08 -1.67 -1.38
N LEU A 80 -7.35 -1.95 -1.62
CA LEU A 80 -7.86 -2.30 -2.94
C LEU A 80 -8.15 -1.02 -3.74
N VAL A 81 -7.51 -0.89 -4.90
CA VAL A 81 -7.64 0.27 -5.76
C VAL A 81 -7.84 -0.17 -7.22
N ASP A 82 -8.33 0.75 -8.05
CA ASP A 82 -8.48 0.49 -9.49
C ASP A 82 -7.14 0.44 -10.21
N ASP A 83 -6.21 1.29 -9.80
CA ASP A 83 -4.89 1.41 -10.43
C ASP A 83 -3.89 1.80 -9.35
N ALA A 84 -2.92 0.93 -9.11
CA ALA A 84 -1.93 1.14 -8.07
C ALA A 84 -1.05 2.36 -8.34
N LEU A 85 -0.68 2.60 -9.61
CA LEU A 85 0.13 3.76 -9.97
C LEU A 85 -0.64 5.06 -9.75
N GLU A 86 -1.91 5.10 -10.15
CA GLU A 86 -2.76 6.26 -9.91
C GLU A 86 -2.92 6.52 -8.41
N ALA A 87 -3.12 5.46 -7.62
CA ALA A 87 -3.20 5.58 -6.17
C ALA A 87 -1.92 6.17 -5.59
N PHE A 88 -0.77 5.74 -6.08
CA PHE A 88 0.50 6.30 -5.64
C PHE A 88 0.62 7.78 -6.00
N GLN A 89 0.18 8.18 -7.19
CA GLN A 89 0.21 9.58 -7.61
C GLN A 89 -0.66 10.45 -6.72
N LYS A 90 -1.85 9.99 -6.37
CA LYS A 90 -2.74 10.68 -5.45
C LYS A 90 -2.10 10.84 -4.07
N LEU A 91 -1.48 9.78 -3.59
CA LEU A 91 -0.83 9.78 -2.29
C LEU A 91 0.38 10.71 -2.26
N ALA A 92 1.19 10.71 -3.32
CA ALA A 92 2.34 11.59 -3.42
C ALA A 92 1.91 13.06 -3.43
N ALA A 93 0.87 13.39 -4.17
CA ALA A 93 0.34 14.76 -4.20
C ALA A 93 -0.17 15.19 -2.81
N TYR A 94 -0.88 14.31 -2.14
CA TYR A 94 -1.37 14.58 -0.79
C TYR A 94 -0.21 14.81 0.20
N TYR A 95 0.79 13.98 0.13
CA TYR A 95 1.94 14.07 1.03
C TYR A 95 2.71 15.37 0.80
N LEU A 96 2.91 15.75 -0.46
CA LEU A 96 3.59 17.00 -0.80
C LEU A 96 2.78 18.22 -0.31
N GLU A 97 1.47 18.24 -0.51
CA GLU A 97 0.62 19.31 -0.01
C GLU A 97 0.69 19.43 1.51
N LYS A 98 0.69 18.30 2.20
CA LYS A 98 0.76 18.26 3.65
C LYS A 98 2.07 18.83 4.17
N ASP A 99 3.16 18.57 3.47
CA ASP A 99 4.48 19.05 3.86
C ASP A 99 4.70 20.53 3.54
N TRP A 100 4.01 21.06 2.53
CA TRP A 100 4.17 22.46 2.12
C TRP A 100 3.44 23.44 3.02
N CYS A 101 2.53 22.99 3.84
CA CYS A 101 1.80 23.83 4.79
C CYS A 101 2.54 23.94 6.13
#